data_ad279b05c8fed9073c9f10a63929f78a
#
_entry.id   ad279b05c8fed9073c9f10a63929f78a
#
_cell.length_a   1.000
_cell.length_b   1.000
_cell.length_c   1.000
_cell.angle_alpha   90.00
_cell.angle_beta   90.00
_cell.angle_gamma   90.00
#
_symmetry.space_group_name_H-M   'P 1'
#
loop_
_entity.id
_entity.type
_entity.pdbx_description
1 polymer ?
#
loop_
_entity_poly.entity_id
_entity_poly.type
_entity_poly.pdbx_seq_one_letter_code
_entity_poly.pdbx_strand_id
1 'polypeptide(L)'
;KHQSTFIKKTLFEKIGLYNQNYKIAGDYEFWIRCFLEPQTTSKSFPIPIAIFELNGISQKADWGKEHRQIEQELLPHLIADFHFFEKLLQYQNSRILKPLVKVHGITKKIFNQIFSNW
;
A
#
# COMPACT_ATOMS: atom_id res chain seq x y z
N LYS A 1 2.51 8.83 -9.33
CA LYS A 1 1.53 8.89 -10.46
C LYS A 1 2.18 8.26 -11.68
N HIS A 2 1.50 7.39 -12.40
CA HIS A 2 2.08 6.64 -13.52
C HIS A 2 2.59 7.52 -14.67
N GLN A 3 1.97 8.67 -14.93
CA GLN A 3 2.40 9.62 -15.98
C GLN A 3 3.79 10.22 -15.72
N SER A 4 4.28 10.18 -14.50
CA SER A 4 5.59 10.72 -14.12
C SER A 4 6.57 9.63 -13.69
N THR A 5 6.36 8.40 -14.14
CA THR A 5 7.20 7.27 -13.77
C THR A 5 7.78 6.57 -14.99
N PHE A 6 9.10 6.44 -15.01
CA PHE A 6 9.82 5.64 -16.01
C PHE A 6 10.06 4.24 -15.47
N ILE A 7 9.71 3.23 -16.25
CA ILE A 7 9.81 1.83 -15.87
C ILE A 7 10.83 1.16 -16.77
N LYS A 8 11.80 0.47 -16.19
CA LYS A 8 12.76 -0.33 -16.97
C LYS A 8 12.03 -1.48 -17.66
N LYS A 9 12.36 -1.73 -18.93
CA LYS A 9 11.79 -2.84 -19.71
C LYS A 9 11.99 -4.19 -19.00
N THR A 10 13.13 -4.40 -18.38
CA THR A 10 13.46 -5.62 -17.63
C THR A 10 12.50 -5.88 -16.46
N LEU A 11 11.86 -4.85 -15.90
CA LEU A 11 10.87 -5.03 -14.86
C LEU A 11 9.59 -5.68 -15.43
N PHE A 12 9.15 -5.25 -16.60
CA PHE A 12 8.03 -5.90 -17.29
C PHE A 12 8.33 -7.36 -17.69
N GLU A 13 9.56 -7.65 -18.06
CA GLU A 13 10.01 -9.02 -18.37
C GLU A 13 9.96 -9.91 -17.13
N LYS A 14 10.21 -9.34 -15.95
CA LYS A 14 10.25 -10.05 -14.67
C LYS A 14 8.87 -10.26 -14.06
N ILE A 15 8.06 -9.22 -13.99
CA ILE A 15 6.77 -9.22 -13.27
C ILE A 15 5.54 -9.26 -14.20
N GLY A 16 5.75 -9.23 -15.52
CA GLY A 16 4.68 -9.23 -16.52
C GLY A 16 4.16 -7.83 -16.85
N LEU A 17 3.25 -7.76 -17.81
CA LEU A 17 2.62 -6.54 -18.26
C LEU A 17 1.46 -6.12 -17.33
N TYR A 18 0.82 -5.00 -17.65
CA TYR A 18 -0.41 -4.55 -17.00
C TYR A 18 -1.52 -5.59 -17.14
N ASN A 19 -2.26 -5.82 -16.07
CA ASN A 19 -3.41 -6.71 -16.06
C ASN A 19 -4.61 -6.01 -16.72
N GLN A 20 -5.04 -6.52 -17.88
CA GLN A 20 -6.13 -5.95 -18.68
C GLN A 20 -7.53 -6.14 -18.07
N ASN A 21 -7.66 -6.94 -17.03
CA ASN A 21 -8.92 -7.12 -16.30
C ASN A 21 -9.31 -5.88 -15.50
N TYR A 22 -8.34 -5.04 -15.16
CA TYR A 22 -8.55 -3.78 -14.44
C TYR A 22 -8.54 -2.61 -15.43
N LYS A 23 -9.69 -1.94 -15.57
CA LYS A 23 -9.86 -0.85 -16.55
C LYS A 23 -9.39 0.51 -16.03
N ILE A 24 -9.41 0.69 -14.72
CA ILE A 24 -9.14 1.97 -14.05
C ILE A 24 -7.91 1.87 -13.16
N ALA A 25 -7.80 0.80 -12.37
CA ALA A 25 -6.75 0.60 -11.38
C ALA A 25 -5.62 -0.35 -11.84
N GLY A 26 -5.45 -0.55 -13.16
CA GLY A 26 -4.40 -1.44 -13.68
C GLY A 26 -2.98 -0.96 -13.40
N ASP A 27 -2.75 0.36 -13.32
CA ASP A 27 -1.47 0.93 -12.87
C ASP A 27 -1.22 0.67 -11.38
N TYR A 28 -2.26 0.77 -10.55
CA TYR A 28 -2.18 0.46 -9.12
C TYR A 28 -1.84 -1.02 -8.88
N GLU A 29 -2.50 -1.93 -9.57
CA GLU A 29 -2.21 -3.37 -9.54
C GLU A 29 -0.75 -3.66 -9.89
N PHE A 30 -0.27 -3.08 -10.99
CA PHE A 30 1.10 -3.23 -11.44
C PHE A 30 2.10 -2.72 -10.40
N TRP A 31 1.84 -1.56 -9.75
CA TRP A 31 2.70 -1.03 -8.70
C TRP A 31 2.77 -1.94 -7.49
N ILE A 32 1.65 -2.55 -7.08
CA ILE A 32 1.67 -3.52 -5.98
C ILE A 32 2.58 -4.70 -6.33
N ARG A 33 2.45 -5.29 -7.53
CA ARG A 33 3.37 -6.36 -7.97
C ARG A 33 4.83 -5.94 -7.99
N CYS A 34 5.11 -4.70 -8.42
CA CYS A 34 6.46 -4.15 -8.36
C CYS A 34 7.00 -4.08 -6.93
N PHE A 35 6.18 -3.64 -5.97
CA PHE A 35 6.59 -3.52 -4.56
C PHE A 35 6.71 -4.86 -3.86
N LEU A 36 5.92 -5.86 -4.26
CA LEU A 36 6.02 -7.22 -3.75
C LEU A 36 7.26 -7.96 -4.25
N GLU A 37 7.88 -7.49 -5.33
CA GLU A 37 9.13 -8.06 -5.86
C GLU A 37 10.33 -7.55 -5.06
N PRO A 38 11.01 -8.38 -4.25
CA PRO A 38 12.03 -7.96 -3.29
C PRO A 38 13.23 -7.21 -3.88
N GLN A 39 13.51 -7.41 -5.18
CA GLN A 39 14.63 -6.79 -5.86
C GLN A 39 14.26 -5.51 -6.62
N THR A 40 13.01 -5.07 -6.53
CA THR A 40 12.58 -3.84 -7.18
C THR A 40 13.11 -2.64 -6.41
N THR A 41 13.79 -1.75 -7.12
CA THR A 41 14.30 -0.49 -6.59
C THR A 41 13.66 0.68 -7.29
N SER A 42 13.44 1.77 -6.57
CA SER A 42 12.92 3.02 -7.13
C SER A 42 13.82 4.20 -6.77
N LYS A 43 13.84 5.22 -7.64
CA LYS A 43 14.53 6.47 -7.39
C LYS A 43 13.61 7.63 -7.75
N SER A 44 13.45 8.57 -6.84
CA SER A 44 12.70 9.80 -7.08
C SER A 44 13.62 10.91 -7.56
N PHE A 45 13.10 11.72 -8.50
CA PHE A 45 13.79 12.91 -9.01
C PHE A 45 12.89 14.13 -8.76
N PRO A 46 13.39 15.22 -8.16
CA PRO A 46 12.60 16.41 -7.84
C PRO A 46 12.45 17.34 -9.05
N ILE A 47 12.01 16.78 -10.19
CA ILE A 47 11.78 17.50 -11.43
C ILE A 47 10.35 17.27 -11.92
N PRO A 48 9.65 18.28 -12.48
CA PRO A 48 8.37 18.09 -13.13
C PRO A 48 8.56 17.33 -14.44
N ILE A 49 7.93 16.16 -14.56
CA ILE A 49 8.06 15.29 -15.75
C ILE A 49 6.80 15.38 -16.62
N ALA A 50 5.63 15.57 -16.00
CA ALA A 50 4.35 15.59 -16.71
C ALA A 50 3.39 16.61 -16.11
N ILE A 51 2.59 17.22 -16.98
CA ILE A 51 1.38 17.98 -16.63
C ILE A 51 0.19 17.12 -17.01
N PHE A 52 -0.78 16.96 -16.11
CA PHE A 52 -1.97 16.18 -16.40
C PHE A 52 -3.24 16.96 -16.05
N GLU A 53 -4.29 16.70 -16.81
CA GLU A 53 -5.61 17.27 -16.58
C GLU A 53 -6.38 16.49 -15.51
N LEU A 54 -7.12 17.23 -14.66
CA LEU A 54 -7.89 16.64 -13.56
C LEU A 54 -9.23 16.04 -14.01
N ASN A 55 -9.58 16.09 -15.29
CA ASN A 55 -10.88 15.66 -15.82
C ASN A 55 -10.87 14.24 -16.42
N GLY A 56 -9.87 13.44 -16.13
CA GLY A 56 -9.74 12.08 -16.65
C GLY A 56 -10.76 11.08 -16.10
N ILE A 57 -10.83 9.90 -16.73
CA ILE A 57 -11.75 8.80 -16.36
C ILE A 57 -11.60 8.40 -14.90
N SER A 58 -10.39 8.39 -14.36
CA SER A 58 -10.09 8.04 -12.97
C SER A 58 -10.70 8.99 -11.93
N GLN A 59 -11.11 10.19 -12.35
CA GLN A 59 -11.81 11.15 -11.48
C GLN A 59 -13.33 10.87 -11.38
N LYS A 60 -13.90 10.24 -12.41
CA LYS A 60 -15.35 10.05 -12.56
C LYS A 60 -15.82 8.64 -12.21
N ALA A 61 -14.90 7.69 -12.17
CA ALA A 61 -15.21 6.28 -11.98
C ALA A 61 -15.00 5.85 -10.53
N ASP A 62 -15.81 4.89 -10.09
CA ASP A 62 -15.62 4.23 -8.79
C ASP A 62 -14.41 3.26 -8.86
N TRP A 63 -13.23 3.84 -8.71
CA TRP A 63 -11.99 3.07 -8.64
C TRP A 63 -11.87 2.24 -7.36
N GLY A 64 -12.66 2.54 -6.34
CA GLY A 64 -12.61 1.87 -5.04
C GLY A 64 -12.97 0.38 -5.11
N LYS A 65 -13.79 -0.04 -6.08
CA LYS A 65 -14.13 -1.45 -6.26
C LYS A 65 -12.93 -2.24 -6.77
N GLU A 66 -12.27 -1.77 -7.83
CA GLU A 66 -11.09 -2.43 -8.38
C GLU A 66 -9.94 -2.42 -7.38
N HIS A 67 -9.72 -1.33 -6.65
CA HIS A 67 -8.70 -1.27 -5.59
C HIS A 67 -8.90 -2.34 -4.52
N ARG A 68 -10.12 -2.45 -3.97
CA ARG A 68 -10.42 -3.47 -2.94
C ARG A 68 -10.18 -4.89 -3.46
N GLN A 69 -10.56 -5.15 -4.72
CA GLN A 69 -10.33 -6.46 -5.34
C GLN A 69 -8.83 -6.75 -5.46
N ILE A 70 -8.05 -5.80 -5.98
CA ILE A 70 -6.60 -5.92 -6.12
C ILE A 70 -5.92 -6.16 -4.77
N GLU A 71 -6.31 -5.41 -3.75
CA GLU A 71 -5.78 -5.53 -2.40
C GLU A 71 -6.09 -6.92 -1.81
N GLN A 72 -7.31 -7.41 -1.97
CA GLN A 72 -7.70 -8.76 -1.52
C GLN A 72 -6.94 -9.87 -2.25
N GLU A 73 -6.66 -9.70 -3.53
CA GLU A 73 -5.94 -10.69 -4.33
C GLU A 73 -4.44 -10.69 -4.05
N LEU A 74 -3.82 -9.51 -3.96
CA LEU A 74 -2.37 -9.38 -3.88
C LEU A 74 -1.83 -9.20 -2.45
N LEU A 75 -2.65 -8.67 -1.53
CA LEU A 75 -2.24 -8.31 -0.17
C LEU A 75 -3.11 -8.97 0.92
N PRO A 76 -3.56 -10.25 0.79
CA PRO A 76 -4.51 -10.83 1.73
C PRO A 76 -3.95 -10.88 3.17
N HIS A 77 -2.66 -11.18 3.32
CA HIS A 77 -2.00 -11.22 4.63
C HIS A 77 -1.84 -9.83 5.23
N LEU A 78 -1.42 -8.85 4.43
CA LEU A 78 -1.26 -7.47 4.89
C LEU A 78 -2.59 -6.88 5.38
N ILE A 79 -3.69 -7.16 4.69
CA ILE A 79 -5.02 -6.72 5.10
C ILE A 79 -5.43 -7.39 6.42
N ALA A 80 -5.17 -8.69 6.56
CA ALA A 80 -5.46 -9.41 7.79
C ALA A 80 -4.66 -8.85 8.97
N ASP A 81 -3.37 -8.58 8.76
CA ASP A 81 -2.48 -7.97 9.76
C ASP A 81 -2.93 -6.55 10.12
N PHE A 82 -3.35 -5.76 9.15
CA PHE A 82 -3.88 -4.41 9.39
C PHE A 82 -5.16 -4.44 10.22
N HIS A 83 -6.11 -5.31 9.90
CA HIS A 83 -7.33 -5.47 10.70
C HIS A 83 -7.05 -5.98 12.11
N PHE A 84 -6.09 -6.88 12.27
CA PHE A 84 -5.65 -7.31 13.58
C PHE A 84 -5.05 -6.15 14.39
N PHE A 85 -4.21 -5.33 13.74
CA PHE A 85 -3.62 -4.16 14.34
C PHE A 85 -4.66 -3.10 14.74
N GLU A 86 -5.65 -2.82 13.90
CA GLU A 86 -6.77 -1.92 14.24
C GLU A 86 -7.52 -2.42 15.48
N LYS A 87 -7.80 -3.72 15.58
CA LYS A 87 -8.40 -4.31 16.77
C LYS A 87 -7.52 -4.10 18.00
N LEU A 88 -6.23 -4.33 17.89
CA LEU A 88 -5.30 -4.09 19.01
C LEU A 88 -5.33 -2.62 19.48
N LEU A 89 -5.37 -1.66 18.55
CA LEU A 89 -5.49 -0.23 18.89
C LEU A 89 -6.82 0.07 19.61
N GLN A 90 -7.93 -0.53 19.20
CA GLN A 90 -9.22 -0.39 19.89
C GLN A 90 -9.14 -0.93 21.32
N TYR A 91 -8.53 -2.11 21.52
CA TYR A 91 -8.32 -2.69 22.85
C TYR A 91 -7.41 -1.80 23.71
N GLN A 92 -6.34 -1.25 23.15
CA GLN A 92 -5.42 -0.36 23.85
C GLN A 92 -6.14 0.90 24.38
N ASN A 93 -7.15 1.40 23.67
CA ASN A 93 -7.95 2.54 24.08
C ASN A 93 -9.15 2.18 24.95
N SER A 94 -9.42 0.89 25.19
CA SER A 94 -10.51 0.47 26.06
C SER A 94 -10.26 0.88 27.53
N ARG A 95 -11.32 1.27 28.24
CA ARG A 95 -11.25 1.67 29.66
C ARG A 95 -10.73 0.55 30.55
N ILE A 96 -10.90 -0.71 30.15
CA ILE A 96 -10.52 -1.90 30.91
C ILE A 96 -9.03 -2.21 30.74
N LEU A 97 -8.50 -2.11 29.52
CA LEU A 97 -7.12 -2.51 29.21
C LEU A 97 -6.11 -1.36 29.30
N LYS A 98 -6.57 -0.11 29.21
CA LYS A 98 -5.71 1.07 29.35
C LYS A 98 -4.85 1.09 30.62
N PRO A 99 -5.36 0.70 31.81
CA PRO A 99 -4.55 0.58 33.01
C PRO A 99 -3.53 -0.57 32.94
N LEU A 100 -3.92 -1.73 32.37
CA LEU A 100 -3.04 -2.91 32.23
C LEU A 100 -1.88 -2.67 31.28
N VAL A 101 -2.13 -1.98 30.17
CA VAL A 101 -1.12 -1.59 29.20
C VAL A 101 -0.13 -0.56 29.77
N LYS A 102 -0.60 0.34 30.63
CA LYS A 102 0.23 1.34 31.30
C LYS A 102 1.20 0.71 32.32
N VAL A 103 0.79 -0.38 32.95
CA VAL A 103 1.58 -1.10 33.97
C VAL A 103 2.74 -1.88 33.34
N HIS A 104 2.61 -2.39 32.14
CA HIS A 104 3.62 -3.30 31.58
C HIS A 104 4.63 -2.66 30.60
N GLY A 105 4.50 -1.38 30.21
CA GLY A 105 5.48 -0.69 29.34
C GLY A 105 5.78 -1.38 28.00
N ILE A 106 5.12 -2.52 27.76
CA ILE A 106 5.40 -3.45 26.65
C ILE A 106 5.03 -2.85 25.29
N THR A 107 3.93 -2.09 25.23
CA THR A 107 3.44 -1.55 23.95
C THR A 107 4.37 -0.51 23.36
N LYS A 108 5.00 0.32 24.17
CA LYS A 108 5.95 1.34 23.69
C LYS A 108 7.23 0.71 23.14
N LYS A 109 7.68 -0.40 23.72
CA LYS A 109 8.85 -1.15 23.25
C LYS A 109 8.57 -1.90 21.95
N ILE A 110 7.44 -2.56 21.85
CA ILE A 110 7.03 -3.31 20.65
C ILE A 110 6.75 -2.34 19.48
N PHE A 111 6.04 -1.25 19.74
CA PHE A 111 5.76 -0.24 18.73
C PHE A 111 7.04 0.41 18.18
N ASN A 112 7.95 0.81 19.06
CA ASN A 112 9.23 1.38 18.63
C ASN A 112 10.12 0.36 17.91
N GLN A 113 10.03 -0.92 18.25
CA GLN A 113 10.82 -1.97 17.60
C GLN A 113 10.28 -2.31 16.19
N ILE A 114 8.98 -2.21 15.99
CA ILE A 114 8.35 -2.44 14.68
C ILE A 114 8.52 -1.23 13.75
N PHE A 115 8.44 -0.01 14.26
CA PHE A 115 8.44 1.21 13.44
C PHE A 115 9.77 1.98 13.43
N SER A 116 10.78 1.58 14.20
CA SER A 116 12.13 2.18 14.12
C SER A 116 12.98 1.65 12.97
N ASN A 117 12.51 0.62 12.27
CA ASN A 117 13.19 0.00 11.13
C ASN A 117 12.47 0.28 9.78
N TRP A 118 11.56 1.26 9.76
CA TRP A 118 10.90 1.74 8.53
C TRP A 118 11.38 3.17 8.18
#